data_2a722d201d72e073afe2479352dc3d4d
#
_entry.id   2a722d201d72e073afe2479352dc3d4d
#
_cell.length_a   1.000
_cell.length_b   1.000
_cell.length_c   1.000
_cell.angle_alpha   90.00
_cell.angle_beta   90.00
_cell.angle_gamma   90.00
#
_symmetry.space_group_name_H-M   'P 1'
#
loop_
_entity.id
_entity.type
_entity.pdbx_description
1 polymer ?
#
loop_
_entity_poly.entity_id
_entity_poly.type
_entity_poly.pdbx_seq_one_letter_code
_entity_poly.pdbx_strand_id
1 'polypeptide(L)'
;AKEVQEILQVHRSKIILALNGHTHIDHVFRKGGIIYFHINSASYQWVGGKHRHKSYPKDIHTKYPYIEYTCPYKDSLFTTLTLDPSSSRIDIKGRSSEWVGPSPTQVGKEMHEELTDGEEVCPRIRSRRLIRSKN
;
A
#
# COMPACT_ATOMS: atom_id res chain seq x y z
N ALA A 1 12.41 9.82 8.91
CA ALA A 1 10.99 10.11 8.63
C ALA A 1 10.52 11.45 9.22
N LYS A 2 10.85 11.77 10.49
CA LYS A 2 10.38 12.99 11.17
C LYS A 2 10.85 14.27 10.47
N GLU A 3 12.15 14.40 10.18
CA GLU A 3 12.73 15.57 9.46
C GLU A 3 12.05 15.84 8.12
N VAL A 4 11.79 14.78 7.32
CA VAL A 4 11.09 14.91 6.04
C VAL A 4 9.68 15.46 6.25
N GLN A 5 8.96 14.97 7.25
CA GLN A 5 7.62 15.46 7.55
C GLN A 5 7.63 16.94 8.01
N GLU A 6 8.64 17.35 8.76
CA GLU A 6 8.83 18.74 9.19
C GLU A 6 9.07 19.66 7.99
N ILE A 7 9.93 19.28 7.05
CA ILE A 7 10.17 20.02 5.80
C ILE A 7 8.90 20.12 4.98
N LEU A 8 8.19 19.01 4.78
CA LEU A 8 6.93 19.00 4.04
C LEU A 8 5.89 19.92 4.70
N GLN A 9 5.86 19.96 6.02
CA GLN A 9 4.90 20.80 6.77
C GLN A 9 5.11 22.29 6.57
N VAL A 10 6.38 22.73 6.45
CA VAL A 10 6.71 24.13 6.11
C VAL A 10 6.14 24.51 4.74
N HIS A 11 6.12 23.57 3.80
CA HIS A 11 5.65 23.80 2.43
C HIS A 11 4.22 23.27 2.16
N ARG A 12 3.45 22.97 3.22
CA ARG A 12 2.14 22.30 3.10
C ARG A 12 1.18 23.00 2.13
N SER A 13 1.23 24.34 2.00
CA SER A 13 0.35 25.08 1.08
C SER A 13 0.56 24.69 -0.39
N LYS A 14 1.75 24.23 -0.75
CA LYS A 14 2.13 23.81 -2.11
C LYS A 14 1.94 22.31 -2.38
N ILE A 15 1.66 21.50 -1.33
CA ILE A 15 1.57 20.05 -1.44
C ILE A 15 0.11 19.64 -1.47
N ILE A 16 -0.31 19.00 -2.53
CA ILE A 16 -1.66 18.46 -2.66
C ILE A 16 -1.76 17.05 -2.09
N LEU A 17 -0.69 16.25 -2.24
CA LEU A 17 -0.62 14.86 -1.83
C LEU A 17 0.86 14.45 -1.65
N ALA A 18 1.15 13.65 -0.62
CA ALA A 18 2.42 12.95 -0.46
C ALA A 18 2.20 11.46 -0.73
N LEU A 19 2.90 10.92 -1.74
CA LEU A 19 2.82 9.51 -2.12
C LEU A 19 3.97 8.74 -1.50
N ASN A 20 3.66 7.57 -0.94
CA ASN A 20 4.61 6.64 -0.37
C ASN A 20 4.39 5.24 -0.94
N GLY A 21 5.45 4.45 -0.97
CA GLY A 21 5.43 3.04 -1.33
C GLY A 21 6.22 2.21 -0.30
N HIS A 22 6.75 1.07 -0.72
CA HIS A 22 7.65 0.19 0.02
C HIS A 22 7.00 -0.64 1.14
N THR A 23 6.10 -0.09 1.93
CA THR A 23 5.45 -0.83 3.04
C THR A 23 4.40 -1.84 2.57
N HIS A 24 4.03 -1.83 1.29
CA HIS A 24 3.04 -2.73 0.68
C HIS A 24 1.66 -2.70 1.37
N ILE A 25 1.20 -1.51 1.74
CA ILE A 25 -0.10 -1.29 2.38
C ILE A 25 -0.96 -0.30 1.58
N ASP A 26 -2.27 -0.44 1.70
CA ASP A 26 -3.25 0.50 1.16
C ASP A 26 -3.76 1.42 2.25
N HIS A 27 -3.03 2.49 2.56
CA HIS A 27 -3.33 3.34 3.69
C HIS A 27 -3.32 4.82 3.34
N VAL A 28 -4.27 5.57 3.91
CA VAL A 28 -4.33 7.04 3.80
C VAL A 28 -4.43 7.63 5.19
N PHE A 29 -3.55 8.56 5.49
CA PHE A 29 -3.65 9.34 6.73
C PHE A 29 -3.39 10.82 6.48
N ARG A 30 -3.73 11.65 7.46
CA ARG A 30 -3.54 13.10 7.42
C ARG A 30 -2.65 13.54 8.57
N LYS A 31 -1.67 14.37 8.26
CA LYS A 31 -0.78 14.96 9.27
C LYS A 31 -0.35 16.36 8.85
N GLY A 32 -0.50 17.33 9.73
CA GLY A 32 -0.07 18.71 9.48
C GLY A 32 -0.74 19.36 8.25
N GLY A 33 -1.98 18.99 7.92
CA GLY A 33 -2.71 19.49 6.75
C GLY A 33 -2.33 18.82 5.42
N ILE A 34 -1.43 17.83 5.43
CA ILE A 34 -1.00 17.06 4.26
C ILE A 34 -1.70 15.70 4.27
N ILE A 35 -2.17 15.28 3.10
CA ILE A 35 -2.67 13.93 2.86
C ILE A 35 -1.48 13.06 2.47
N TYR A 36 -1.29 11.94 3.16
CA TYR A 36 -0.31 10.91 2.84
C TYR A 36 -1.06 9.68 2.34
N PHE A 37 -0.66 9.18 1.18
CA PHE A 37 -1.19 7.96 0.60
C PHE A 37 -0.08 6.94 0.40
N HIS A 38 -0.15 5.85 1.16
CA HIS A 38 0.67 4.66 0.94
C HIS A 38 0.01 3.81 -0.12
N ILE A 39 0.67 3.71 -1.28
CA ILE A 39 0.21 2.89 -2.40
C ILE A 39 0.70 1.47 -2.17
N ASN A 40 -0.23 0.52 -2.23
CA ASN A 40 0.09 -0.88 -2.10
C ASN A 40 1.01 -1.39 -3.22
N SER A 41 1.72 -2.49 -2.96
CA SER A 41 2.56 -3.17 -3.94
C SER A 41 1.76 -3.58 -5.18
N ALA A 42 2.42 -3.62 -6.32
CA ALA A 42 1.82 -4.08 -7.56
C ALA A 42 1.56 -5.59 -7.59
N SER A 43 2.27 -6.40 -6.81
CA SER A 43 2.30 -7.85 -7.04
C SER A 43 2.33 -8.73 -5.79
N TYR A 44 2.70 -8.23 -4.61
CA TYR A 44 2.81 -9.06 -3.41
C TYR A 44 2.90 -8.26 -2.12
N GLN A 45 2.66 -8.94 -1.00
CA GLN A 45 3.08 -8.53 0.34
C GLN A 45 4.34 -9.27 0.74
N TRP A 46 5.37 -8.54 1.18
CA TRP A 46 6.60 -9.14 1.70
C TRP A 46 6.40 -9.70 3.11
N VAL A 47 6.71 -10.98 3.32
CA VAL A 47 6.58 -11.63 4.64
C VAL A 47 7.92 -12.01 5.26
N GLY A 48 8.97 -12.11 4.46
CA GLY A 48 10.34 -12.39 4.92
C GLY A 48 10.60 -13.87 5.24
N GLY A 49 11.84 -14.16 5.63
CA GLY A 49 12.33 -15.54 5.78
C GLY A 49 11.67 -16.34 6.90
N LYS A 50 11.22 -15.70 7.99
CA LYS A 50 10.52 -16.34 9.11
C LYS A 50 9.18 -16.96 8.68
N HIS A 51 8.52 -16.35 7.67
CA HIS A 51 7.17 -16.70 7.20
C HIS A 51 7.16 -17.24 5.77
N ARG A 52 8.33 -17.72 5.29
CA ARG A 52 8.42 -18.30 3.95
C ARG A 52 7.50 -19.50 3.79
N HIS A 53 6.87 -19.60 2.63
CA HIS A 53 5.92 -20.66 2.31
C HIS A 53 5.81 -20.86 0.81
N LYS A 54 5.06 -21.87 0.39
CA LYS A 54 4.87 -22.22 -1.03
C LYS A 54 3.48 -21.79 -1.48
N SER A 55 3.42 -20.74 -2.30
CA SER A 55 2.19 -20.23 -2.92
C SER A 55 1.93 -20.82 -4.30
N TYR A 56 2.97 -21.31 -4.97
CA TYR A 56 2.93 -21.85 -6.32
C TYR A 56 3.47 -23.28 -6.39
N PRO A 57 3.29 -24.01 -7.52
CA PRO A 57 3.93 -25.29 -7.78
C PRO A 57 5.46 -25.24 -7.72
N LYS A 58 6.09 -26.41 -7.51
CA LYS A 58 7.53 -26.56 -7.29
C LYS A 58 8.40 -25.96 -8.41
N ASP A 59 7.99 -26.11 -9.64
CA ASP A 59 8.69 -25.58 -10.82
C ASP A 59 8.81 -24.06 -10.80
N ILE A 60 7.74 -23.37 -10.38
CA ILE A 60 7.73 -21.91 -10.22
C ILE A 60 8.69 -21.48 -9.11
N HIS A 61 8.64 -22.15 -7.94
CA HIS A 61 9.56 -21.87 -6.84
C HIS A 61 11.03 -22.16 -7.18
N THR A 62 11.28 -23.18 -7.99
CA THR A 62 12.63 -23.47 -8.49
C THR A 62 13.17 -22.37 -9.38
N LYS A 63 12.32 -21.83 -10.27
CA LYS A 63 12.68 -20.75 -11.19
C LYS A 63 12.77 -19.38 -10.49
N TYR A 64 11.93 -19.14 -9.49
CA TYR A 64 11.83 -17.89 -8.78
C TYR A 64 11.88 -18.10 -7.25
N PRO A 65 13.08 -18.41 -6.70
CA PRO A 65 13.20 -18.84 -5.28
C PRO A 65 12.74 -17.78 -4.28
N TYR A 66 12.84 -16.50 -4.62
CA TYR A 66 12.43 -15.41 -3.72
C TYR A 66 10.92 -15.27 -3.52
N ILE A 67 10.10 -15.94 -4.35
CA ILE A 67 8.65 -15.87 -4.24
C ILE A 67 8.14 -16.50 -2.93
N GLU A 68 8.91 -17.42 -2.32
CA GLU A 68 8.58 -18.04 -1.03
C GLU A 68 8.58 -17.05 0.15
N TYR A 69 9.19 -15.86 -0.01
CA TYR A 69 9.21 -14.79 1.00
C TYR A 69 8.04 -13.82 0.87
N THR A 70 7.08 -14.13 0.01
CA THR A 70 5.99 -13.23 -0.35
C THR A 70 4.63 -13.91 -0.26
N CYS A 71 3.58 -13.12 0.02
CA CYS A 71 2.21 -13.49 -0.29
C CYS A 71 1.82 -12.79 -1.59
N PRO A 72 1.80 -13.50 -2.72
CA PRO A 72 1.59 -12.90 -4.03
C PRO A 72 0.12 -12.53 -4.27
N TYR A 73 -0.10 -11.54 -5.14
CA TYR A 73 -1.40 -11.23 -5.69
C TYR A 73 -1.63 -11.98 -7.00
N LYS A 74 -2.85 -12.42 -7.24
CA LYS A 74 -3.25 -13.10 -8.47
C LYS A 74 -3.16 -12.19 -9.69
N ASP A 75 -3.60 -10.94 -9.52
CA ASP A 75 -3.57 -9.91 -10.55
C ASP A 75 -2.76 -8.71 -10.06
N SER A 76 -2.08 -8.05 -10.99
CA SER A 76 -1.31 -6.85 -10.67
C SER A 76 -2.20 -5.71 -10.22
N LEU A 77 -1.79 -5.03 -9.14
CA LEU A 77 -2.43 -3.82 -8.65
C LEU A 77 -1.80 -2.59 -9.28
N PHE A 78 -2.65 -1.66 -9.67
CA PHE A 78 -2.29 -0.31 -10.09
C PHE A 78 -3.46 0.63 -9.82
N THR A 79 -3.21 1.93 -9.85
CA THR A 79 -4.22 2.94 -9.63
C THR A 79 -4.05 4.12 -10.56
N THR A 80 -5.15 4.80 -10.82
CA THR A 80 -5.15 6.11 -11.48
C THR A 80 -5.48 7.17 -10.45
N LEU A 81 -4.65 8.20 -10.37
CA LEU A 81 -4.87 9.38 -9.57
C LEU A 81 -5.33 10.52 -10.46
N THR A 82 -6.49 11.11 -10.18
CA THR A 82 -6.96 12.32 -10.81
C THR A 82 -6.89 13.45 -9.80
N LEU A 83 -6.08 14.46 -10.11
CA LEU A 83 -5.89 15.64 -9.29
C LEU A 83 -6.66 16.81 -9.88
N ASP A 84 -7.51 17.44 -9.08
CA ASP A 84 -8.18 18.69 -9.42
C ASP A 84 -7.69 19.79 -8.47
N PRO A 85 -6.72 20.62 -8.91
CA PRO A 85 -6.17 21.67 -8.06
C PRO A 85 -7.19 22.76 -7.71
N SER A 86 -8.18 22.99 -8.59
CA SER A 86 -9.20 24.03 -8.39
C SER A 86 -10.11 23.72 -7.21
N SER A 87 -10.51 22.47 -7.04
CA SER A 87 -11.33 21.99 -5.95
C SER A 87 -10.51 21.33 -4.81
N SER A 88 -9.19 21.22 -4.96
CA SER A 88 -8.32 20.49 -4.04
C SER A 88 -8.73 19.01 -3.85
N ARG A 89 -9.34 18.45 -4.90
CA ARG A 89 -9.84 17.06 -4.91
C ARG A 89 -8.82 16.11 -5.52
N ILE A 90 -8.78 14.92 -4.93
CA ILE A 90 -7.97 13.79 -5.37
C ILE A 90 -8.91 12.59 -5.46
N ASP A 91 -9.12 12.09 -6.67
CA ASP A 91 -9.85 10.84 -6.91
C ASP A 91 -8.84 9.71 -7.16
N ILE A 92 -8.94 8.66 -6.38
CA ILE A 92 -8.15 7.44 -6.47
C ILE A 92 -9.04 6.35 -7.06
N LYS A 93 -8.73 5.86 -8.25
CA LYS A 93 -9.42 4.72 -8.87
C LYS A 93 -8.71 3.44 -8.44
N GLY A 94 -9.32 2.71 -7.51
CA GLY A 94 -8.76 1.49 -6.96
C GLY A 94 -8.89 0.27 -7.87
N ARG A 95 -8.24 -0.81 -7.43
CA ARG A 95 -8.30 -2.13 -8.05
C ARG A 95 -8.15 -3.18 -6.96
N SER A 96 -8.87 -4.30 -7.12
CA SER A 96 -8.79 -5.47 -6.24
C SER A 96 -8.16 -6.66 -6.96
N SER A 97 -7.52 -7.51 -6.19
CA SER A 97 -7.02 -8.82 -6.55
C SER A 97 -7.33 -9.80 -5.41
N GLU A 98 -6.75 -10.99 -5.47
CA GLU A 98 -6.85 -12.05 -4.47
C GLU A 98 -5.46 -12.51 -4.09
N TRP A 99 -5.30 -13.13 -2.91
CA TRP A 99 -4.07 -13.81 -2.56
C TRP A 99 -3.89 -15.08 -3.40
N VAL A 100 -2.66 -15.33 -3.85
CA VAL A 100 -2.28 -16.64 -4.35
C VAL A 100 -1.76 -17.45 -3.15
N GLY A 101 -2.60 -18.38 -2.65
CA GLY A 101 -2.31 -19.12 -1.42
C GLY A 101 -2.66 -18.32 -0.17
N PRO A 102 -1.94 -18.53 0.96
CA PRO A 102 -2.28 -17.94 2.24
C PRO A 102 -1.99 -16.44 2.30
N SER A 103 -2.78 -15.71 3.10
CA SER A 103 -2.52 -14.32 3.45
C SER A 103 -1.35 -14.18 4.42
N PRO A 104 -0.81 -12.97 4.64
CA PRO A 104 0.26 -12.73 5.61
C PRO A 104 -0.05 -13.21 7.02
N THR A 105 -1.26 -13.01 7.51
CA THR A 105 -1.69 -13.48 8.84
C THR A 105 -1.82 -15.00 8.91
N GLN A 106 -2.29 -15.63 7.84
CA GLN A 106 -2.36 -17.10 7.77
C GLN A 106 -0.98 -17.80 7.79
N VAL A 107 0.08 -17.10 7.34
CA VAL A 107 1.47 -17.59 7.50
C VAL A 107 2.11 -17.13 8.81
N GLY A 108 1.34 -16.55 9.70
CA GLY A 108 1.78 -16.14 11.04
C GLY A 108 2.57 -14.84 11.09
N LYS A 109 2.49 -13.98 10.04
CA LYS A 109 3.09 -12.66 10.09
C LYS A 109 2.25 -11.76 11.00
N GLU A 110 2.88 -11.27 12.06
CA GLU A 110 2.28 -10.28 12.94
C GLU A 110 2.14 -8.94 12.21
N MET A 111 0.99 -8.29 12.38
CA MET A 111 0.73 -6.95 11.89
C MET A 111 1.21 -5.92 12.90
N HIS A 112 1.60 -4.75 12.40
CA HIS A 112 1.79 -3.60 13.25
C HIS A 112 0.45 -3.25 13.92
N GLU A 113 0.46 -2.83 15.19
CA GLU A 113 -0.76 -2.55 15.98
C GLU A 113 -1.72 -1.51 15.34
N GLU A 114 -1.17 -0.61 14.50
CA GLU A 114 -1.94 0.40 13.78
C GLU A 114 -2.52 -0.11 12.45
N LEU A 115 -2.25 -1.37 12.05
CA LEU A 115 -2.70 -1.95 10.80
C LEU A 115 -3.71 -3.06 11.04
N THR A 116 -4.73 -3.13 10.20
CA THR A 116 -5.78 -4.15 10.25
C THR A 116 -5.63 -5.08 9.05
N ASP A 117 -5.65 -6.39 9.32
CA ASP A 117 -5.69 -7.42 8.27
C ASP A 117 -6.99 -7.31 7.46
N GLY A 118 -6.87 -7.42 6.14
CA GLY A 118 -7.99 -7.26 5.23
C GLY A 118 -8.37 -5.80 4.94
N GLU A 119 -7.82 -4.82 5.67
CA GLU A 119 -7.98 -3.40 5.38
C GLU A 119 -6.73 -2.79 4.77
N GLU A 120 -5.71 -2.46 5.54
CA GLU A 120 -4.45 -1.90 5.02
C GLU A 120 -3.58 -2.96 4.39
N VAL A 121 -3.51 -4.15 5.00
CA VAL A 121 -2.79 -5.32 4.47
C VAL A 121 -3.75 -6.20 3.71
N CYS A 122 -3.89 -5.95 2.42
CA CYS A 122 -4.86 -6.62 1.55
C CYS A 122 -4.39 -6.61 0.10
N PRO A 123 -4.87 -7.53 -0.75
CA PRO A 123 -4.55 -7.55 -2.18
C PRO A 123 -5.43 -6.56 -2.96
N ARG A 124 -5.45 -5.29 -2.54
CA ARG A 124 -6.25 -4.24 -3.20
C ARG A 124 -5.69 -2.85 -2.98
N ILE A 125 -6.09 -1.93 -3.85
CA ILE A 125 -6.04 -0.49 -3.66
C ILE A 125 -7.49 -0.02 -3.67
N ARG A 126 -7.97 0.60 -2.60
CA ARG A 126 -9.35 1.07 -2.49
C ARG A 126 -9.60 2.33 -3.30
N SER A 127 -10.74 2.42 -3.96
CA SER A 127 -11.20 3.69 -4.55
C SER A 127 -11.54 4.69 -3.46
N ARG A 128 -11.07 5.94 -3.62
CA ARG A 128 -11.29 7.00 -2.64
C ARG A 128 -11.46 8.34 -3.31
N ARG A 129 -12.25 9.21 -2.68
CA ARG A 129 -12.25 10.64 -2.95
C ARG A 129 -11.72 11.36 -1.72
N LEU A 130 -10.63 12.09 -1.90
CA LEU A 130 -9.99 12.86 -0.86
C LEU A 130 -10.10 14.35 -1.19
N ILE A 131 -10.36 15.15 -0.17
CA ILE A 131 -10.39 16.61 -0.30
C ILE A 131 -9.35 17.16 0.66
N ARG A 132 -8.45 17.98 0.14
CA ARG A 132 -7.50 18.71 0.96
C ARG A 132 -8.21 19.89 1.59
N SER A 133 -8.13 20.01 2.91
CA SER A 133 -8.65 21.19 3.62
C SER A 133 -7.90 22.43 3.14
N LYS A 134 -8.63 23.45 2.70
CA LYS A 134 -8.05 24.79 2.48
C LYS A 134 -7.83 25.39 3.87
N ASN A 135 -6.57 25.56 4.26
CA ASN A 135 -6.21 26.37 5.41
C ASN A 135 -6.08 27.81 4.97
#